data_ac8d3c2249775f5c64441a519cdcc776
#
_entry.id   ac8d3c2249775f5c64441a519cdcc776
#
_cell.length_a   1.000
_cell.length_b   1.000
_cell.length_c   1.000
_cell.angle_alpha   90.00
_cell.angle_beta   90.00
_cell.angle_gamma   90.00
#
_symmetry.space_group_name_H-M   'P 1'
#
loop_
_entity.id
_entity.type
_entity.pdbx_description
1 polymer ?
#
loop_
_entity_poly.entity_id
_entity_poly.type
_entity_poly.pdbx_seq_one_letter_code
_entity_poly.pdbx_strand_id
1 'polypeptide(L)'
;MIRIMILDDDEMYLKKEKDITEQYFAEKNVDCTVTIYQNVEWFLLGLNEEKFDMYILDIRMPGENGIEAAREIRRLYPDPVIIFITNFVDYAIEAYEVNTYRYIPKECLKEKLPQAYDALLPGIMEKEERYYII
;
A
#
# COMPACT_ATOMS: atom_id res chain seq x y z
N MET A 1 3.55 11.54 10.74
CA MET A 1 2.53 11.32 9.70
C MET A 1 2.87 10.10 8.85
N ILE A 2 1.94 9.18 8.70
CA ILE A 2 2.14 8.02 7.84
C ILE A 2 1.85 8.39 6.39
N ARG A 3 2.69 7.93 5.48
CA ARG A 3 2.62 8.23 4.05
C ARG A 3 2.33 6.95 3.27
N ILE A 4 1.22 6.94 2.55
CA ILE A 4 0.71 5.74 1.88
C ILE A 4 0.55 6.03 0.38
N MET A 5 1.03 5.11 -0.44
CA MET A 5 0.84 5.17 -1.89
C MET A 5 -0.05 4.02 -2.34
N ILE A 6 -1.01 4.32 -3.21
CA ILE A 6 -1.93 3.33 -3.76
C ILE A 6 -1.84 3.34 -5.28
N LEU A 7 -1.64 2.17 -5.86
CA LEU A 7 -1.55 1.97 -7.31
C LEU A 7 -2.62 0.97 -7.76
N ASP A 8 -3.57 1.42 -8.55
CA ASP A 8 -4.64 0.59 -9.11
C ASP A 8 -5.16 1.27 -10.38
N ASP A 9 -5.30 0.54 -11.47
CA ASP A 9 -5.82 1.08 -12.72
C ASP A 9 -7.34 1.23 -12.72
N ASP A 10 -8.04 0.54 -11.82
CA ASP A 10 -9.48 0.64 -11.67
C ASP A 10 -9.83 1.83 -10.77
N GLU A 11 -10.36 2.88 -11.37
CA GLU A 11 -10.69 4.13 -10.68
C GLU A 11 -11.65 3.92 -9.51
N MET A 12 -12.62 3.02 -9.65
CA MET A 12 -13.58 2.73 -8.59
C MET A 12 -12.90 2.10 -7.36
N TYR A 13 -12.04 1.11 -7.58
CA TYR A 13 -11.31 0.50 -6.49
C TYR A 13 -10.27 1.44 -5.88
N LEU A 14 -9.62 2.24 -6.70
CA LEU A 14 -8.67 3.24 -6.22
C LEU A 14 -9.34 4.19 -5.22
N LYS A 15 -10.54 4.66 -5.56
CA LYS A 15 -11.31 5.52 -4.65
C LYS A 15 -11.71 4.78 -3.37
N LYS A 16 -12.18 3.55 -3.49
CA LYS A 16 -12.57 2.75 -2.31
C LYS A 16 -11.38 2.52 -1.37
N GLU A 17 -10.24 2.16 -1.92
CA GLU A 17 -9.03 1.91 -1.16
C GLU A 17 -8.58 3.18 -0.43
N LYS A 18 -8.62 4.32 -1.12
CA LYS A 18 -8.29 5.63 -0.55
C LYS A 18 -9.25 6.00 0.57
N ASP A 19 -10.55 5.87 0.34
CA ASP A 19 -11.56 6.24 1.32
C ASP A 19 -11.46 5.38 2.59
N ILE A 20 -11.29 4.06 2.44
CA ILE A 20 -11.11 3.14 3.57
C ILE A 20 -9.88 3.53 4.38
N THR A 21 -8.79 3.82 3.69
CA THR A 21 -7.51 4.15 4.33
C THR A 21 -7.61 5.47 5.11
N GLU A 22 -8.12 6.50 4.48
CA GLU A 22 -8.27 7.82 5.12
C GLU A 22 -9.21 7.75 6.31
N GLN A 23 -10.34 7.06 6.17
CA GLN A 23 -11.29 6.91 7.26
C GLN A 23 -10.70 6.12 8.43
N TYR A 24 -10.00 5.03 8.13
CA TYR A 24 -9.38 4.20 9.17
C TYR A 24 -8.44 5.02 10.05
N PHE A 25 -7.50 5.72 9.45
CA PHE A 25 -6.49 6.46 10.22
C PHE A 25 -7.08 7.69 10.89
N ALA A 26 -8.10 8.33 10.29
CA ALA A 26 -8.81 9.42 10.95
C ALA A 26 -9.48 8.97 12.24
N GLU A 27 -10.12 7.80 12.22
CA GLU A 27 -10.76 7.22 13.41
C GLU A 27 -9.76 6.85 14.51
N LYS A 28 -8.52 6.56 14.13
CA LYS A 28 -7.45 6.25 15.08
C LYS A 28 -6.65 7.47 15.52
N ASN A 29 -7.01 8.65 15.05
CA ASN A 29 -6.29 9.89 15.32
C ASN A 29 -4.82 9.83 14.87
N VAL A 30 -4.57 9.14 13.76
CA VAL A 30 -3.24 9.04 13.14
C VAL A 30 -3.25 9.86 11.86
N ASP A 31 -2.36 10.84 11.76
CA ASP A 31 -2.22 11.63 10.55
C ASP A 31 -1.69 10.76 9.41
N CYS A 32 -2.36 10.80 8.26
CA CYS A 32 -1.87 10.11 7.07
C CYS A 32 -2.06 10.97 5.83
N THR A 33 -1.22 10.72 4.82
CA THR A 33 -1.42 11.21 3.47
C THR A 33 -1.51 10.03 2.54
N VAL A 34 -2.42 10.11 1.57
CA VAL A 34 -2.61 9.07 0.57
C VAL A 34 -2.35 9.66 -0.81
N THR A 35 -1.36 9.12 -1.51
CA THR A 35 -1.05 9.48 -2.89
C THR A 35 -1.50 8.33 -3.79
N ILE A 36 -2.23 8.65 -4.86
CA ILE A 36 -2.81 7.65 -5.74
C ILE A 36 -2.19 7.71 -7.13
N TYR A 37 -2.01 6.54 -7.75
CA TYR A 37 -1.56 6.40 -9.13
C TYR A 37 -2.45 5.38 -9.85
N GLN A 38 -2.74 5.64 -11.12
CA GLN A 38 -3.56 4.76 -11.95
C GLN A 38 -2.74 3.92 -12.93
N ASN A 39 -1.45 4.21 -13.07
CA ASN A 39 -0.58 3.42 -13.93
C ASN A 39 0.83 3.32 -13.35
N VAL A 40 1.54 2.26 -13.75
CA VAL A 40 2.88 1.97 -13.24
C VAL A 40 3.90 3.00 -13.70
N GLU A 41 3.76 3.55 -14.91
CA GLU A 41 4.72 4.51 -15.45
C GLU A 41 4.83 5.75 -14.55
N TRP A 42 3.70 6.37 -14.22
CA TRP A 42 3.69 7.53 -13.31
C TRP A 42 4.16 7.17 -11.91
N PHE A 43 3.77 5.98 -11.45
CA PHE A 43 4.23 5.47 -10.15
C PHE A 43 5.75 5.38 -10.10
N LEU A 44 6.37 4.78 -11.12
CA LEU A 44 7.83 4.61 -11.16
C LEU A 44 8.57 5.95 -11.25
N LEU A 45 8.00 6.92 -11.95
CA LEU A 45 8.58 8.26 -12.00
C LEU A 45 8.61 8.92 -10.63
N GLY A 46 7.59 8.71 -9.81
CA GLY A 46 7.51 9.28 -8.47
C GLY A 46 8.31 8.51 -7.41
N LEU A 47 8.67 7.26 -7.70
CA LEU A 47 9.25 6.36 -6.71
C LEU A 47 10.61 6.84 -6.16
N ASN A 48 11.43 7.46 -7.00
CA ASN A 48 12.74 7.96 -6.61
C ASN A 48 12.68 9.30 -5.88
N GLU A 49 11.59 10.03 -6.03
CA GLU A 49 11.46 11.38 -5.46
C GLU A 49 11.02 11.36 -4.01
N GLU A 50 10.29 10.33 -3.61
CA GLU A 50 9.63 10.30 -2.32
C GLU A 50 9.48 8.88 -1.81
N LYS A 51 9.90 8.65 -0.56
CA LYS A 51 9.72 7.36 0.11
C LYS A 51 8.40 7.36 0.87
N PHE A 52 7.66 6.27 0.76
CA PHE A 52 6.41 6.06 1.49
C PHE A 52 6.59 4.97 2.56
N ASP A 53 5.76 5.01 3.58
CA ASP A 53 5.76 4.01 4.63
C ASP A 53 5.05 2.73 4.19
N MET A 54 4.09 2.87 3.30
CA MET A 54 3.25 1.77 2.85
C MET A 54 2.90 1.94 1.37
N TYR A 55 2.95 0.83 0.65
CA TYR A 55 2.54 0.76 -0.75
C TYR A 55 1.43 -0.27 -0.90
N ILE A 56 0.30 0.16 -1.45
CA ILE A 56 -0.85 -0.70 -1.75
C ILE A 56 -0.94 -0.83 -3.26
N LEU A 57 -0.81 -2.05 -3.77
CA LEU A 57 -0.60 -2.29 -5.19
C LEU A 57 -1.59 -3.31 -5.73
N ASP A 58 -2.14 -3.04 -6.92
CA ASP A 58 -2.78 -4.07 -7.72
C ASP A 58 -1.70 -4.80 -8.53
N ILE A 59 -1.95 -6.05 -8.88
CA ILE A 59 -0.97 -6.86 -9.61
C ILE A 59 -1.10 -6.69 -11.11
N ARG A 60 -2.26 -7.03 -11.68
CA ARG A 60 -2.44 -7.00 -13.14
C ARG A 60 -3.18 -5.75 -13.57
N MET A 61 -2.51 -4.98 -14.42
CA MET A 61 -3.03 -3.77 -15.04
C MET A 61 -2.72 -3.85 -16.53
N PRO A 62 -3.46 -3.19 -17.41
CA PRO A 62 -3.20 -3.26 -18.85
C PRO A 62 -1.75 -2.94 -19.20
N GLY A 63 -1.05 -3.92 -19.77
CA GLY A 63 0.34 -3.77 -20.19
C GLY A 63 1.38 -3.69 -19.07
N GLU A 64 0.98 -3.86 -17.81
CA GLU A 64 1.84 -3.63 -16.67
C GLU A 64 1.56 -4.62 -15.52
N ASN A 65 2.51 -4.73 -14.59
CA ASN A 65 2.42 -5.69 -13.49
C ASN A 65 2.90 -5.08 -12.18
N GLY A 66 2.02 -5.10 -11.17
CA GLY A 66 2.34 -4.57 -9.82
C GLY A 66 3.44 -5.33 -9.09
N ILE A 67 3.70 -6.60 -9.45
CA ILE A 67 4.83 -7.34 -8.89
C ILE A 67 6.15 -6.68 -9.31
N GLU A 68 6.26 -6.26 -10.57
CA GLU A 68 7.45 -5.55 -11.04
C GLU A 68 7.61 -4.19 -10.31
N ALA A 69 6.49 -3.49 -10.08
CA ALA A 69 6.51 -2.28 -9.28
C ALA A 69 7.04 -2.56 -7.86
N ALA A 70 6.58 -3.65 -7.24
CA ALA A 70 7.03 -4.05 -5.92
C ALA A 70 8.52 -4.39 -5.89
N ARG A 71 9.03 -5.04 -6.94
CA ARG A 71 10.47 -5.32 -7.06
C ARG A 71 11.29 -4.03 -7.09
N GLU A 72 10.81 -3.01 -7.82
CA GLU A 72 11.47 -1.72 -7.85
C GLU A 72 11.45 -1.03 -6.48
N ILE A 73 10.34 -1.13 -5.75
CA ILE A 73 10.28 -0.61 -4.38
C ILE A 73 11.36 -1.28 -3.53
N ARG A 74 11.45 -2.60 -3.57
CA ARG A 74 12.42 -3.36 -2.77
C ARG A 74 13.86 -3.10 -3.18
N ARG A 75 14.10 -2.80 -4.44
CA ARG A 75 15.44 -2.42 -4.90
C ARG A 75 15.90 -1.12 -4.24
N LEU A 76 14.98 -0.18 -4.03
CA LEU A 76 15.28 1.12 -3.45
C LEU A 76 15.13 1.14 -1.94
N TYR A 77 14.10 0.46 -1.41
CA TYR A 77 13.73 0.53 0.00
C TYR A 77 13.37 -0.86 0.54
N PRO A 78 14.12 -1.38 1.52
CA PRO A 78 13.82 -2.71 2.07
C PRO A 78 12.69 -2.74 3.10
N ASP A 79 12.41 -1.62 3.76
CA ASP A 79 11.57 -1.58 4.95
C ASP A 79 10.10 -1.17 4.79
N PRO A 80 9.64 -0.49 3.72
CA PRO A 80 8.22 -0.16 3.61
C PRO A 80 7.30 -1.40 3.58
N VAL A 81 6.09 -1.22 4.09
CA VAL A 81 5.06 -2.25 4.02
C VAL A 81 4.50 -2.31 2.61
N ILE A 82 4.36 -3.51 2.06
CA ILE A 82 3.70 -3.73 0.77
C ILE A 82 2.47 -4.60 1.00
N ILE A 83 1.32 -4.13 0.52
CA ILE A 83 0.05 -4.86 0.54
C ILE A 83 -0.44 -4.96 -0.91
N PHE A 84 -0.73 -6.17 -1.37
CA PHE A 84 -1.38 -6.36 -2.66
C PHE A 84 -2.89 -6.46 -2.48
N ILE A 85 -3.64 -5.72 -3.30
CA ILE A 85 -5.09 -5.82 -3.39
C ILE A 85 -5.43 -6.11 -4.83
N THR A 86 -5.92 -7.31 -5.12
CA THR A 86 -6.02 -7.77 -6.51
C THR A 86 -7.15 -8.80 -6.69
N ASN A 87 -7.63 -8.92 -7.93
CA ASN A 87 -8.54 -10.00 -8.34
C ASN A 87 -7.80 -11.30 -8.66
N PHE A 88 -6.46 -11.26 -8.72
CA PHE A 88 -5.66 -12.38 -9.18
C PHE A 88 -4.94 -13.05 -8.01
N VAL A 89 -5.26 -14.33 -7.78
CA VAL A 89 -4.70 -15.09 -6.64
C VAL A 89 -3.48 -15.92 -7.02
N ASP A 90 -3.12 -15.96 -8.31
CA ASP A 90 -2.07 -16.83 -8.84
C ASP A 90 -0.65 -16.30 -8.59
N TYR A 91 -0.53 -15.11 -8.01
CA TYR A 91 0.76 -14.43 -7.84
C TYR A 91 1.28 -14.46 -6.40
N ALA A 92 0.72 -15.34 -5.57
CA ALA A 92 1.09 -15.40 -4.15
C ALA A 92 2.58 -15.71 -3.92
N ILE A 93 3.18 -16.56 -4.75
CA ILE A 93 4.60 -16.92 -4.64
C ILE A 93 5.47 -15.70 -4.96
N GLU A 94 5.20 -15.02 -6.07
CA GLU A 94 5.93 -13.81 -6.47
C GLU A 94 5.75 -12.69 -5.44
N ALA A 95 4.56 -12.56 -4.87
CA ALA A 95 4.29 -11.58 -3.82
C ALA A 95 5.13 -11.89 -2.57
N TYR A 96 5.23 -13.17 -2.20
CA TYR A 96 6.07 -13.59 -1.09
C TYR A 96 7.54 -13.19 -1.32
N GLU A 97 8.03 -13.34 -2.54
CA GLU A 97 9.42 -13.01 -2.89
C GLU A 97 9.75 -11.53 -2.74
N VAL A 98 8.76 -10.63 -2.86
CA VAL A 98 8.95 -9.20 -2.61
C VAL A 98 8.62 -8.80 -1.18
N ASN A 99 8.50 -9.79 -0.30
CA ASN A 99 8.25 -9.58 1.13
C ASN A 99 6.96 -8.78 1.38
N THR A 100 5.85 -9.23 0.76
CA THR A 100 4.56 -8.60 0.98
C THR A 100 4.05 -8.84 2.39
N TYR A 101 3.38 -7.84 2.96
CA TYR A 101 2.78 -7.97 4.29
C TYR A 101 1.44 -8.70 4.23
N ARG A 102 0.58 -8.35 3.27
CA ARG A 102 -0.73 -8.99 3.06
C ARG A 102 -1.04 -9.06 1.58
N TYR A 103 -1.82 -10.07 1.22
CA TYR A 103 -2.32 -10.30 -0.12
C TYR A 103 -3.83 -10.40 -0.03
N ILE A 104 -4.55 -9.37 -0.49
CA ILE A 104 -5.99 -9.22 -0.25
C ILE A 104 -6.76 -9.33 -1.56
N PRO A 105 -7.70 -10.28 -1.70
CA PRO A 105 -8.61 -10.29 -2.84
C PRO A 105 -9.48 -9.02 -2.84
N LYS A 106 -9.71 -8.41 -3.99
CA LYS A 106 -10.51 -7.19 -4.10
C LYS A 106 -11.91 -7.35 -3.51
N GLU A 107 -12.51 -8.53 -3.63
CA GLU A 107 -13.82 -8.83 -3.06
C GLU A 107 -13.85 -8.76 -1.53
N CYS A 108 -12.70 -8.89 -0.88
CA CYS A 108 -12.54 -8.85 0.57
C CYS A 108 -12.04 -7.50 1.08
N LEU A 109 -11.99 -6.49 0.23
CA LEU A 109 -11.37 -5.19 0.52
C LEU A 109 -11.90 -4.54 1.81
N LYS A 110 -13.22 -4.41 1.94
CA LYS A 110 -13.83 -3.69 3.06
C LYS A 110 -13.50 -4.30 4.41
N GLU A 111 -13.36 -5.62 4.46
CA GLU A 111 -13.11 -6.36 5.68
C GLU A 111 -11.63 -6.52 5.96
N LYS A 112 -10.87 -6.90 4.94
CA LYS A 112 -9.47 -7.31 5.11
C LYS A 112 -8.49 -6.14 5.20
N LEU A 113 -8.76 -5.02 4.52
CA LEU A 113 -7.84 -3.89 4.58
C LEU A 113 -7.79 -3.27 5.98
N PRO A 114 -8.93 -2.99 6.64
CA PRO A 114 -8.88 -2.52 8.02
C PRO A 114 -8.22 -3.52 8.98
N GLN A 115 -8.42 -4.83 8.78
CA GLN A 115 -7.75 -5.85 9.59
C GLN A 115 -6.23 -5.81 9.43
N ALA A 116 -5.75 -5.58 8.20
CA ALA A 116 -4.32 -5.43 7.96
C ALA A 116 -3.77 -4.20 8.69
N TYR A 117 -4.50 -3.10 8.67
CA TYR A 117 -4.11 -1.89 9.38
C TYR A 117 -4.11 -2.11 10.90
N ASP A 118 -5.09 -2.84 11.43
CA ASP A 118 -5.13 -3.17 12.86
C ASP A 118 -3.85 -3.90 13.31
N ALA A 119 -3.36 -4.81 12.50
CA ALA A 119 -2.15 -5.55 12.80
C ALA A 119 -0.89 -4.65 12.73
N LEU A 120 -0.91 -3.62 11.88
CA LEU A 120 0.20 -2.68 11.72
C LEU A 120 0.16 -1.52 12.72
N LEU A 121 -1.00 -1.22 13.27
CA LEU A 121 -1.23 -0.01 14.05
C LEU A 121 -0.28 0.16 15.25
N PRO A 122 0.02 -0.87 16.06
CA PRO A 122 0.95 -0.70 17.18
C PRO A 122 2.32 -0.19 16.75
N GLY A 123 2.88 -0.73 15.66
CA GLY A 123 4.17 -0.29 15.13
C GLY A 123 4.12 1.13 14.57
N ILE A 124 3.02 1.49 13.93
CA ILE A 124 2.79 2.84 13.40
C ILE A 124 2.75 3.84 14.55
N MET A 125 1.98 3.56 15.59
CA MET A 125 1.85 4.45 16.73
C MET A 125 3.16 4.60 17.49
N GLU A 126 3.94 3.55 17.60
CA GLU A 126 5.25 3.60 18.22
C GLU A 126 6.19 4.55 17.47
N LYS A 127 6.19 4.50 16.14
CA LYS A 127 6.98 5.41 15.30
C LYS A 127 6.53 6.85 15.47
N GLU A 128 5.23 7.11 15.51
CA GLU A 128 4.68 8.45 15.70
C GLU A 128 5.06 9.01 17.07
N GLU A 129 5.03 8.20 18.13
CA GLU A 129 5.44 8.61 19.47
C GLU A 129 6.91 9.01 19.51
N ARG A 130 7.78 8.26 18.84
CA ARG A 130 9.22 8.58 18.76
C ARG A 130 9.47 9.94 18.13
N TYR A 131 8.65 10.35 17.17
CA TYR A 131 8.76 11.66 16.54
C TYR A 131 8.46 12.79 17.52
N TYR A 132 7.57 12.57 18.47
CA TYR A 132 7.14 13.60 19.42
C TYR A 132 7.99 13.67 20.68
N ILE A 133 8.79 12.66 20.98
CA ILE A 133 9.63 12.60 22.18
C ILE A 133 10.99 13.27 21.94
N ILE A 134 11.41 13.38 20.72
CA ILE A 134 12.66 14.03 20.35
C ILE A 134 12.45 15.54 20.20
#